data_aa58b8f9169fdee5c889948c4174948b
#
_entry.id   aa58b8f9169fdee5c889948c4174948b
#
_cell.length_a   1.000
_cell.length_b   1.000
_cell.length_c   1.000
_cell.angle_alpha   90.00
_cell.angle_beta   90.00
_cell.angle_gamma   90.00
#
_symmetry.space_group_name_H-M   'P 1'
#
loop_
_entity.id
_entity.type
_entity.pdbx_description
1 polymer ?
#
loop_
_entity_poly.entity_id
_entity_poly.type
_entity_poly.pdbx_seq_one_letter_code
_entity_poly.pdbx_strand_id
1 'polypeptide(L)'
;EMYVIESNIMQRGFDNLRISEQAAVVAQRHEAMFSQGKRNDIIRELKLLENPNLESELTETPSQTTRDKVGSEYGLSGKTVSRLIRINRLIDELKEQIDNENIAFLAGVQLSYLSDDTQETVALLAEQYKISIKKAEELRKNASDGSLSDKEVEQILSGKTDEPQQPKPKSVKISQASYSRYFSKKATSEEVSEIIEKALEMYFMNQDDDTDKSKVIATFPDFDKEQA
;
A
#
# COMPACT_ATOMS: atom_id res chain seq x y z
N GLU A 1 -31.41 0.39 -13.69
CA GLU A 1 -30.09 1.03 -13.41
C GLU A 1 -29.07 0.72 -14.53
N MET A 2 -28.93 -0.52 -15.01
CA MET A 2 -27.96 -0.91 -16.06
C MET A 2 -28.06 -0.06 -17.34
N TYR A 3 -29.29 0.23 -17.84
CA TYR A 3 -29.50 1.06 -19.02
C TYR A 3 -29.00 2.51 -18.87
N VAL A 4 -29.08 3.08 -17.67
CA VAL A 4 -28.58 4.45 -17.40
C VAL A 4 -27.08 4.50 -17.46
N ILE A 5 -26.41 3.49 -16.91
CA ILE A 5 -24.94 3.36 -16.89
C ILE A 5 -24.41 3.13 -18.32
N GLU A 6 -25.01 2.21 -19.07
CA GLU A 6 -24.64 1.95 -20.47
C GLU A 6 -24.84 3.19 -21.35
N SER A 7 -25.90 3.95 -21.14
CA SER A 7 -26.17 5.18 -21.88
C SER A 7 -25.16 6.29 -21.56
N ASN A 8 -24.72 6.41 -20.31
CA ASN A 8 -23.66 7.34 -19.89
C ASN A 8 -22.30 6.97 -20.50
N ILE A 9 -21.95 5.67 -20.52
CA ILE A 9 -20.72 5.18 -21.15
C ILE A 9 -20.74 5.46 -22.66
N MET A 10 -21.85 5.25 -23.33
CA MET A 10 -22.00 5.54 -24.77
C MET A 10 -21.86 7.02 -25.10
N GLN A 11 -22.30 7.92 -24.21
CA GLN A 11 -22.25 9.35 -24.44
C GLN A 11 -20.91 10.00 -24.07
N ARG A 12 -20.26 9.55 -23.02
CA ARG A 12 -19.04 10.20 -22.47
C ARG A 12 -17.77 9.41 -22.70
N GLY A 13 -17.83 8.11 -22.98
CA GLY A 13 -16.70 7.19 -22.92
C GLY A 13 -16.31 6.87 -21.47
N PHE A 14 -15.81 5.66 -21.23
CA PHE A 14 -15.44 5.19 -19.89
C PHE A 14 -14.36 6.07 -19.23
N ASP A 15 -13.37 6.51 -20.00
CA ASP A 15 -12.23 7.29 -19.50
C ASP A 15 -12.60 8.71 -19.02
N ASN A 16 -13.75 9.22 -19.45
CA ASN A 16 -14.24 10.53 -19.06
C ASN A 16 -15.21 10.49 -17.86
N LEU A 17 -15.49 9.29 -17.34
CA LEU A 17 -16.27 9.13 -16.12
C LEU A 17 -15.43 9.48 -14.88
N ARG A 18 -16.08 9.97 -13.82
CA ARG A 18 -15.44 10.13 -12.50
C ARG A 18 -15.00 8.78 -11.96
N ILE A 19 -14.05 8.77 -11.07
CA ILE A 19 -13.51 7.53 -10.48
C ILE A 19 -14.62 6.71 -9.79
N SER A 20 -15.54 7.37 -9.09
CA SER A 20 -16.69 6.71 -8.46
C SER A 20 -17.63 6.06 -9.49
N GLU A 21 -17.87 6.75 -10.61
CA GLU A 21 -18.70 6.23 -11.71
C GLU A 21 -18.02 5.04 -12.39
N GLN A 22 -16.71 5.13 -12.67
CA GLN A 22 -15.92 4.01 -13.20
C GLN A 22 -15.97 2.80 -12.25
N ALA A 23 -15.86 3.05 -10.93
CA ALA A 23 -15.93 2.02 -9.91
C ALA A 23 -17.28 1.30 -9.89
N ALA A 24 -18.38 2.05 -10.00
CA ALA A 24 -19.73 1.50 -10.05
C ALA A 24 -19.94 0.64 -11.31
N VAL A 25 -19.54 1.14 -12.49
CA VAL A 25 -19.61 0.42 -13.77
C VAL A 25 -18.85 -0.90 -13.71
N VAL A 26 -17.61 -0.85 -13.29
CA VAL A 26 -16.72 -2.02 -13.22
C VAL A 26 -17.22 -3.04 -12.20
N ALA A 27 -17.69 -2.58 -11.03
CA ALA A 27 -18.24 -3.47 -9.99
C ALA A 27 -19.49 -4.20 -10.49
N GLN A 28 -20.43 -3.48 -11.11
CA GLN A 28 -21.64 -4.07 -11.65
C GLN A 28 -21.35 -5.07 -12.79
N ARG A 29 -20.42 -4.72 -13.69
CA ARG A 29 -20.02 -5.61 -14.78
C ARG A 29 -19.36 -6.87 -14.28
N HIS A 30 -18.47 -6.71 -13.29
CA HIS A 30 -17.81 -7.84 -12.64
C HIS A 30 -18.81 -8.77 -11.96
N GLU A 31 -19.79 -8.24 -11.24
CA GLU A 31 -20.83 -9.02 -10.57
C GLU A 31 -21.71 -9.78 -11.58
N ALA A 32 -22.10 -9.13 -12.66
CA ALA A 32 -22.88 -9.75 -13.72
C ALA A 32 -22.11 -10.93 -14.37
N MET A 33 -20.83 -10.73 -14.70
CA MET A 33 -19.99 -11.79 -15.27
C MET A 33 -19.71 -12.92 -14.27
N PHE A 34 -19.49 -12.58 -12.99
CA PHE A 34 -19.24 -13.56 -11.94
C PHE A 34 -20.46 -14.45 -11.70
N SER A 35 -21.66 -13.87 -11.72
CA SER A 35 -22.92 -14.60 -11.60
C SER A 35 -23.17 -15.50 -12.81
N GLN A 36 -22.83 -15.03 -14.01
CA GLN A 36 -22.92 -15.82 -15.23
C GLN A 36 -21.89 -16.96 -15.26
N GLY A 37 -20.67 -16.73 -14.74
CA GLY A 37 -19.63 -17.76 -14.60
C GLY A 37 -20.10 -18.94 -13.76
N LYS A 38 -20.65 -18.69 -12.57
CA LYS A 38 -21.23 -19.73 -11.70
C LYS A 38 -22.30 -20.57 -12.43
N ARG A 39 -23.15 -19.90 -13.21
CA ARG A 39 -24.17 -20.60 -14.01
C ARG A 39 -23.54 -21.49 -15.10
N ASN A 40 -22.50 -21.02 -15.75
CA ASN A 40 -21.78 -21.79 -16.76
C ASN A 40 -21.05 -23.00 -16.16
N ASP A 41 -20.49 -22.87 -14.97
CA ASP A 41 -19.86 -23.98 -14.24
C ASP A 41 -20.89 -25.09 -13.92
N ILE A 42 -22.09 -24.73 -13.47
CA ILE A 42 -23.19 -25.67 -13.23
C ILE A 42 -23.62 -26.35 -14.53
N ILE A 43 -23.78 -25.58 -15.63
CA ILE A 43 -24.17 -26.12 -16.95
C ILE A 43 -23.06 -27.07 -17.45
N ARG A 44 -21.80 -26.76 -17.22
CA ARG A 44 -20.67 -27.63 -17.58
C ARG A 44 -20.71 -28.92 -16.80
N GLU A 45 -20.94 -28.87 -15.49
CA GLU A 45 -21.05 -30.03 -14.62
C GLU A 45 -22.23 -30.92 -15.04
N LEU A 46 -23.39 -30.34 -15.37
CA LEU A 46 -24.51 -31.07 -15.89
C LEU A 46 -24.21 -31.76 -17.24
N LYS A 47 -23.52 -31.09 -18.17
CA LYS A 47 -23.09 -31.68 -19.44
C LYS A 47 -22.11 -32.83 -19.27
N LEU A 48 -21.18 -32.74 -18.28
CA LEU A 48 -20.26 -33.82 -17.97
C LEU A 48 -20.98 -35.03 -17.34
N LEU A 49 -22.02 -34.78 -16.54
CA LEU A 49 -22.85 -35.86 -16.00
C LEU A 49 -23.65 -36.60 -17.10
N GLU A 50 -24.13 -35.85 -18.12
CA GLU A 50 -24.81 -36.44 -19.26
C GLU A 50 -23.88 -37.17 -20.23
N ASN A 51 -22.65 -36.71 -20.40
CA ASN A 51 -21.64 -37.31 -21.28
C ASN A 51 -20.21 -37.25 -20.72
N PRO A 52 -19.77 -38.26 -19.95
CA PRO A 52 -18.46 -38.32 -19.31
C PRO A 52 -17.26 -38.24 -20.28
N ASN A 53 -17.45 -38.55 -21.57
CA ASN A 53 -16.39 -38.53 -22.56
C ASN A 53 -16.08 -37.12 -23.11
N LEU A 54 -16.84 -36.10 -22.70
CA LEU A 54 -16.63 -34.72 -23.12
C LEU A 54 -15.47 -34.02 -22.41
N GLU A 55 -14.89 -34.66 -21.39
CA GLU A 55 -13.83 -34.09 -20.56
C GLU A 55 -12.55 -33.74 -21.34
N SER A 56 -12.26 -34.52 -22.41
CA SER A 56 -11.10 -34.27 -23.28
C SER A 56 -11.25 -33.11 -24.26
N GLU A 57 -12.48 -32.67 -24.55
CA GLU A 57 -12.76 -31.52 -25.42
C GLU A 57 -12.88 -30.19 -24.64
N LEU A 58 -13.01 -30.27 -23.31
CA LEU A 58 -13.21 -29.12 -22.42
C LEU A 58 -11.92 -28.66 -21.72
N THR A 59 -10.74 -29.23 -22.09
CA THR A 59 -9.43 -28.72 -21.62
C THR A 59 -9.12 -27.40 -22.30
N GLU A 60 -9.78 -26.35 -21.82
CA GLU A 60 -9.46 -24.98 -22.22
C GLU A 60 -8.24 -24.47 -21.47
N THR A 61 -7.42 -23.74 -22.23
CA THR A 61 -6.41 -22.76 -21.82
C THR A 61 -6.71 -22.14 -20.46
N PRO A 62 -5.69 -21.71 -19.68
CA PRO A 62 -5.87 -21.10 -18.36
C PRO A 62 -6.91 -19.99 -18.47
N SER A 63 -8.09 -20.23 -17.90
CA SER A 63 -9.25 -19.36 -17.98
C SER A 63 -8.88 -17.98 -17.44
N GLN A 64 -8.92 -16.97 -18.29
CA GLN A 64 -8.81 -15.58 -17.88
C GLN A 64 -9.78 -15.33 -16.72
N THR A 65 -9.27 -14.73 -15.64
CA THR A 65 -10.11 -14.40 -14.49
C THR A 65 -11.22 -13.43 -14.90
N THR A 66 -12.35 -13.45 -14.20
CA THR A 66 -13.43 -12.47 -14.45
C THR A 66 -12.93 -11.03 -14.44
N ARG A 67 -11.95 -10.72 -13.60
CA ARG A 67 -11.30 -9.40 -13.55
C ARG A 67 -10.53 -9.06 -14.82
N ASP A 68 -9.86 -10.04 -15.41
CA ASP A 68 -9.10 -9.82 -16.66
C ASP A 68 -10.05 -9.65 -17.84
N LYS A 69 -11.17 -10.38 -17.87
CA LYS A 69 -12.23 -10.22 -18.89
C LYS A 69 -12.84 -8.81 -18.82
N VAL A 70 -13.27 -8.38 -17.64
CA VAL A 70 -13.77 -7.01 -17.41
C VAL A 70 -12.72 -5.98 -17.77
N GLY A 71 -11.47 -6.20 -17.37
CA GLY A 71 -10.35 -5.32 -17.70
C GLY A 71 -10.18 -5.14 -19.21
N SER A 72 -10.26 -6.23 -19.97
CA SER A 72 -10.15 -6.19 -21.44
C SER A 72 -11.27 -5.38 -22.10
N GLU A 73 -12.49 -5.38 -21.55
CA GLU A 73 -13.62 -4.60 -22.07
C GLU A 73 -13.40 -3.09 -21.96
N TYR A 74 -12.74 -2.65 -20.88
CA TYR A 74 -12.53 -1.22 -20.58
C TYR A 74 -11.08 -0.77 -20.76
N GLY A 75 -10.20 -1.59 -21.33
CA GLY A 75 -8.77 -1.27 -21.49
C GLY A 75 -7.99 -1.22 -20.17
N LEU A 76 -8.48 -1.89 -19.11
CA LEU A 76 -7.91 -1.87 -17.78
C LEU A 76 -7.12 -3.15 -17.46
N SER A 77 -6.14 -3.05 -16.57
CA SER A 77 -5.53 -4.24 -15.98
C SER A 77 -6.46 -4.87 -14.93
N GLY A 78 -6.40 -6.21 -14.75
CA GLY A 78 -7.16 -6.89 -13.70
C GLY A 78 -6.87 -6.33 -12.29
N LYS A 79 -5.67 -5.77 -12.06
CA LYS A 79 -5.31 -5.07 -10.82
C LYS A 79 -6.10 -3.76 -10.65
N THR A 80 -6.27 -3.00 -11.74
CA THR A 80 -7.06 -1.77 -11.73
C THR A 80 -8.54 -2.08 -11.50
N VAL A 81 -9.07 -3.12 -12.16
CA VAL A 81 -10.43 -3.62 -11.92
C VAL A 81 -10.64 -3.94 -10.43
N SER A 82 -9.72 -4.68 -9.79
CA SER A 82 -9.83 -4.99 -8.37
C SER A 82 -9.83 -3.75 -7.47
N ARG A 83 -9.05 -2.73 -7.82
CA ARG A 83 -9.01 -1.46 -7.08
C ARG A 83 -10.31 -0.67 -7.24
N LEU A 84 -10.87 -0.59 -8.45
CA LEU A 84 -12.14 0.07 -8.71
C LEU A 84 -13.30 -0.61 -7.97
N ILE A 85 -13.33 -1.95 -7.95
CA ILE A 85 -14.31 -2.70 -7.15
C ILE A 85 -14.19 -2.35 -5.66
N ARG A 86 -12.97 -2.11 -5.17
CA ARG A 86 -12.76 -1.65 -3.79
C ARG A 86 -13.28 -0.23 -3.57
N ILE A 87 -12.99 0.71 -4.47
CA ILE A 87 -13.53 2.07 -4.40
C ILE A 87 -15.05 2.09 -4.35
N ASN A 88 -15.71 1.20 -5.09
CA ASN A 88 -17.19 1.11 -5.07
C ASN A 88 -17.76 0.76 -3.68
N ARG A 89 -16.95 0.19 -2.78
CA ARG A 89 -17.36 -0.15 -1.40
C ARG A 89 -17.20 1.00 -0.39
N LEU A 90 -16.67 2.12 -0.82
CA LEU A 90 -16.60 3.31 0.01
C LEU A 90 -17.99 3.93 0.17
N ILE A 91 -18.19 4.64 1.29
CA ILE A 91 -19.32 5.53 1.47
C ILE A 91 -19.27 6.67 0.46
N ASP A 92 -20.39 7.30 0.18
CA ASP A 92 -20.50 8.28 -0.91
C ASP A 92 -19.67 9.54 -0.63
N GLU A 93 -19.53 9.96 0.62
CA GLU A 93 -18.72 11.08 1.05
C GLU A 93 -17.24 10.89 0.68
N LEU A 94 -16.69 9.70 0.90
CA LEU A 94 -15.30 9.38 0.55
C LEU A 94 -15.11 9.24 -0.97
N LYS A 95 -16.12 8.72 -1.69
CA LYS A 95 -16.10 8.70 -3.17
C LYS A 95 -16.04 10.10 -3.73
N GLU A 96 -16.82 11.04 -3.18
CA GLU A 96 -16.81 12.44 -3.58
C GLU A 96 -15.45 13.10 -3.33
N GLN A 97 -14.80 12.81 -2.20
CA GLN A 97 -13.45 13.29 -1.91
C GLN A 97 -12.40 12.77 -2.90
N ILE A 98 -12.56 11.54 -3.41
CA ILE A 98 -11.69 10.98 -4.43
C ILE A 98 -11.96 11.63 -5.79
N ASP A 99 -13.22 11.83 -6.16
CA ASP A 99 -13.62 12.48 -7.41
C ASP A 99 -13.15 13.94 -7.49
N ASN A 100 -13.07 14.62 -6.32
CA ASN A 100 -12.56 15.97 -6.18
C ASN A 100 -11.01 16.02 -5.99
N GLU A 101 -10.31 14.89 -6.12
CA GLU A 101 -8.85 14.75 -5.97
C GLU A 101 -8.31 15.13 -4.57
N ASN A 102 -9.17 15.28 -3.56
CA ASN A 102 -8.78 15.55 -2.18
C ASN A 102 -8.14 14.31 -1.53
N ILE A 103 -8.61 13.12 -1.91
CA ILE A 103 -8.06 11.83 -1.49
C ILE A 103 -7.52 11.10 -2.72
N ALA A 104 -6.25 10.69 -2.66
CA ALA A 104 -5.63 9.93 -3.74
C ALA A 104 -6.33 8.56 -3.92
N PHE A 105 -6.50 8.12 -5.17
CA PHE A 105 -7.12 6.83 -5.53
C PHE A 105 -6.60 5.65 -4.70
N LEU A 106 -5.26 5.54 -4.51
CA LEU A 106 -4.67 4.45 -3.73
C LEU A 106 -4.96 4.56 -2.22
N ALA A 107 -5.12 5.78 -1.70
CA ALA A 107 -5.57 5.98 -0.32
C ALA A 107 -7.01 5.50 -0.15
N GLY A 108 -7.91 5.86 -1.07
CA GLY A 108 -9.28 5.35 -1.11
C GLY A 108 -9.37 3.83 -1.13
N VAL A 109 -8.50 3.16 -1.90
CA VAL A 109 -8.42 1.70 -1.88
C VAL A 109 -8.07 1.15 -0.49
N GLN A 110 -7.19 1.82 0.28
CA GLN A 110 -6.89 1.40 1.65
C GLN A 110 -8.07 1.64 2.59
N LEU A 111 -8.74 2.79 2.48
CA LEU A 111 -9.90 3.14 3.28
C LEU A 111 -11.08 2.19 3.07
N SER A 112 -11.22 1.61 1.88
CA SER A 112 -12.31 0.65 1.55
C SER A 112 -12.25 -0.68 2.31
N TYR A 113 -11.22 -0.90 3.12
CA TYR A 113 -11.11 -2.05 4.03
C TYR A 113 -11.64 -1.74 5.44
N LEU A 114 -11.94 -0.49 5.73
CA LEU A 114 -12.51 -0.05 7.00
C LEU A 114 -14.02 -0.29 7.02
N SER A 115 -14.59 -0.41 8.23
CA SER A 115 -16.04 -0.46 8.41
C SER A 115 -16.69 0.87 8.04
N ASP A 116 -17.98 0.85 7.73
CA ASP A 116 -18.72 2.05 7.32
C ASP A 116 -18.66 3.13 8.41
N ASP A 117 -18.81 2.78 9.70
CA ASP A 117 -18.70 3.71 10.82
C ASP A 117 -17.32 4.39 10.87
N THR A 118 -16.24 3.61 10.65
CA THR A 118 -14.88 4.17 10.61
C THR A 118 -14.67 5.04 9.37
N GLN A 119 -15.26 4.67 8.24
CA GLN A 119 -15.22 5.49 7.03
C GLN A 119 -15.93 6.83 7.23
N GLU A 120 -17.07 6.87 7.94
CA GLU A 120 -17.78 8.10 8.31
C GLU A 120 -16.89 9.02 9.16
N THR A 121 -16.24 8.47 10.20
CA THR A 121 -15.28 9.22 11.01
C THR A 121 -14.14 9.78 10.18
N VAL A 122 -13.58 8.98 9.27
CA VAL A 122 -12.51 9.42 8.36
C VAL A 122 -13.01 10.53 7.42
N ALA A 123 -14.22 10.43 6.89
CA ALA A 123 -14.82 11.44 6.02
C ALA A 123 -14.98 12.79 6.74
N LEU A 124 -15.48 12.79 7.98
CA LEU A 124 -15.61 13.98 8.81
C LEU A 124 -14.25 14.65 9.08
N LEU A 125 -13.21 13.85 9.32
CA LEU A 125 -11.88 14.35 9.62
C LEU A 125 -11.07 14.71 8.35
N ALA A 126 -11.52 14.29 7.17
CA ALA A 126 -10.88 14.60 5.88
C ALA A 126 -10.88 16.11 5.56
N GLU A 127 -11.82 16.86 6.13
CA GLU A 127 -11.85 18.33 6.01
C GLU A 127 -10.73 19.02 6.80
N GLN A 128 -10.29 18.40 7.91
CA GLN A 128 -9.29 18.97 8.81
C GLN A 128 -7.89 18.42 8.56
N TYR A 129 -7.79 17.16 8.14
CA TYR A 129 -6.53 16.44 7.99
C TYR A 129 -6.37 15.90 6.58
N LYS A 130 -5.22 16.19 5.97
CA LYS A 130 -4.88 15.61 4.67
C LYS A 130 -4.64 14.11 4.80
N ILE A 131 -5.41 13.30 4.06
CA ILE A 131 -5.30 11.86 4.04
C ILE A 131 -4.28 11.44 2.97
N SER A 132 -3.09 11.04 3.42
CA SER A 132 -2.06 10.45 2.54
C SER A 132 -2.24 8.93 2.45
N ILE A 133 -1.63 8.33 1.43
CA ILE A 133 -1.61 6.86 1.28
C ILE A 133 -1.05 6.18 2.53
N LYS A 134 0.01 6.74 3.14
CA LYS A 134 0.62 6.18 4.35
C LYS A 134 -0.34 6.19 5.54
N LYS A 135 -1.08 7.29 5.76
CA LYS A 135 -2.08 7.38 6.82
C LYS A 135 -3.23 6.39 6.59
N ALA A 136 -3.69 6.25 5.35
CA ALA A 136 -4.72 5.28 4.99
C ALA A 136 -4.25 3.83 5.20
N GLU A 137 -2.99 3.52 4.89
CA GLU A 137 -2.38 2.21 5.18
C GLU A 137 -2.25 1.96 6.69
N GLU A 138 -1.91 2.99 7.47
CA GLU A 138 -1.81 2.92 8.92
C GLU A 138 -3.17 2.71 9.57
N LEU A 139 -4.21 3.43 9.13
CA LEU A 139 -5.60 3.20 9.55
C LEU A 139 -6.00 1.74 9.31
N ARG A 140 -5.80 1.24 8.09
CA ARG A 140 -6.11 -0.15 7.75
C ARG A 140 -5.33 -1.16 8.60
N LYS A 141 -4.04 -0.89 8.86
CA LYS A 141 -3.17 -1.79 9.65
C LYS A 141 -3.59 -1.89 11.11
N ASN A 142 -4.04 -0.77 11.69
CA ASN A 142 -4.46 -0.71 13.09
C ASN A 142 -5.91 -1.13 13.31
N ALA A 143 -6.71 -1.16 12.25
CA ALA A 143 -8.10 -1.57 12.33
C ALA A 143 -8.24 -3.07 12.61
N SER A 144 -8.85 -3.42 13.73
CA SER A 144 -9.30 -4.79 14.00
C SER A 144 -10.66 -4.99 13.34
N ASP A 145 -10.76 -5.98 12.44
CA ASP A 145 -11.98 -6.25 11.67
C ASP A 145 -12.54 -5.04 10.88
N GLY A 146 -11.65 -4.10 10.52
CA GLY A 146 -12.01 -2.88 9.81
C GLY A 146 -12.47 -1.74 10.70
N SER A 147 -12.54 -1.91 12.01
CA SER A 147 -13.05 -0.91 12.95
C SER A 147 -11.94 -0.26 13.76
N LEU A 148 -12.06 1.06 13.96
CA LEU A 148 -11.22 1.89 14.83
C LEU A 148 -12.14 2.83 15.63
N SER A 149 -11.72 3.21 16.83
CA SER A 149 -12.39 4.27 17.57
C SER A 149 -12.06 5.64 16.96
N ASP A 150 -12.97 6.62 17.13
CA ASP A 150 -12.80 7.99 16.63
C ASP A 150 -11.48 8.63 17.08
N LYS A 151 -11.07 8.36 18.33
CA LYS A 151 -9.80 8.85 18.89
C LYS A 151 -8.58 8.27 18.18
N GLU A 152 -8.59 6.98 17.85
CA GLU A 152 -7.50 6.32 17.13
C GLU A 152 -7.40 6.84 15.70
N VAL A 153 -8.55 7.05 15.04
CA VAL A 153 -8.60 7.67 13.71
C VAL A 153 -8.01 9.06 13.76
N GLU A 154 -8.42 9.91 14.73
CA GLU A 154 -7.89 11.25 14.89
C GLU A 154 -6.40 11.27 15.21
N GLN A 155 -5.91 10.39 16.08
CA GLN A 155 -4.48 10.26 16.39
C GLN A 155 -3.66 9.97 15.13
N ILE A 156 -4.08 8.99 14.34
CA ILE A 156 -3.39 8.61 13.09
C ILE A 156 -3.45 9.75 12.08
N LEU A 157 -4.60 10.39 11.90
CA LEU A 157 -4.77 11.47 10.94
C LEU A 157 -4.06 12.77 11.37
N SER A 158 -4.00 13.08 12.66
CA SER A 158 -3.26 14.23 13.18
C SER A 158 -1.74 14.02 13.16
N GLY A 159 -1.28 12.77 13.10
CA GLY A 159 0.13 12.41 13.22
C GLY A 159 0.67 12.55 14.64
N LYS A 160 -0.21 12.69 15.63
CA LYS A 160 0.13 12.67 17.06
C LYS A 160 0.06 11.22 17.54
N THR A 161 1.08 10.46 17.22
CA THR A 161 1.30 9.16 17.89
C THR A 161 1.80 9.46 19.29
N ASP A 162 1.08 9.04 20.31
CA ASP A 162 1.51 9.08 21.71
C ASP A 162 2.67 8.11 22.03
N GLU A 163 3.11 7.36 21.06
CA GLU A 163 4.38 6.66 21.19
C GLU A 163 5.53 7.66 20.99
N PRO A 164 6.44 7.81 21.98
CA PRO A 164 7.69 8.49 21.73
C PRO A 164 8.34 7.75 20.56
N GLN A 165 8.33 8.35 19.38
CA GLN A 165 9.11 7.84 18.25
C GLN A 165 10.53 7.74 18.75
N GLN A 166 10.97 6.52 19.11
CA GLN A 166 12.38 6.26 19.27
C GLN A 166 13.01 6.75 17.96
N PRO A 167 13.92 7.72 18.02
CA PRO A 167 14.53 8.25 16.81
C PRO A 167 15.11 7.04 16.09
N LYS A 168 14.57 6.74 14.89
CA LYS A 168 15.13 5.67 14.07
C LYS A 168 16.61 5.90 14.01
N PRO A 169 17.46 4.92 14.39
CA PRO A 169 18.89 5.11 14.43
C PRO A 169 19.31 5.64 13.06
N LYS A 170 19.86 6.86 13.05
CA LYS A 170 20.34 7.48 11.82
C LYS A 170 21.43 6.57 11.29
N SER A 171 21.20 5.89 10.15
CA SER A 171 22.25 5.09 9.54
C SER A 171 23.39 6.02 9.13
N VAL A 172 24.53 5.89 9.79
CA VAL A 172 25.74 6.62 9.42
C VAL A 172 26.37 5.91 8.24
N LYS A 173 26.39 6.56 7.08
CA LYS A 173 27.10 6.04 5.91
C LYS A 173 28.57 6.43 6.02
N ILE A 174 29.43 5.48 6.37
CA ILE A 174 30.87 5.68 6.33
C ILE A 174 31.34 5.49 4.89
N SER A 175 32.05 6.48 4.33
CA SER A 175 32.55 6.38 2.95
C SER A 175 33.63 5.30 2.85
N GLN A 176 33.66 4.57 1.73
CA GLN A 176 34.68 3.54 1.50
C GLN A 176 36.11 4.10 1.60
N ALA A 177 36.33 5.34 1.22
CA ALA A 177 37.60 6.01 1.35
C ALA A 177 38.09 6.14 2.80
N SER A 178 37.18 6.26 3.77
CA SER A 178 37.51 6.43 5.20
C SER A 178 38.05 5.15 5.84
N TYR A 179 37.64 3.98 5.39
CA TYR A 179 38.04 2.71 5.99
C TYR A 179 38.91 1.83 5.09
N SER A 180 39.02 2.13 3.76
CA SER A 180 39.76 1.31 2.81
C SER A 180 41.27 1.16 3.14
N ARG A 181 41.84 2.10 3.89
CA ARG A 181 43.24 2.03 4.34
C ARG A 181 43.48 0.99 5.44
N TYR A 182 42.42 0.58 6.12
CA TYR A 182 42.48 -0.36 7.26
C TYR A 182 42.07 -1.78 6.90
N PHE A 183 41.43 -1.96 5.75
CA PHE A 183 40.89 -3.23 5.29
C PHE A 183 41.50 -3.67 3.98
N SER A 184 41.66 -4.97 3.79
CA SER A 184 42.10 -5.51 2.51
C SER A 184 41.02 -5.32 1.43
N LYS A 185 41.43 -5.25 0.15
CA LYS A 185 40.49 -5.14 -0.99
C LYS A 185 39.48 -6.30 -1.11
N LYS A 186 39.68 -7.39 -0.36
CA LYS A 186 38.83 -8.59 -0.34
C LYS A 186 37.91 -8.66 0.89
N ALA A 187 37.97 -7.69 1.81
CA ALA A 187 37.12 -7.68 3.00
C ALA A 187 35.65 -7.57 2.62
N THR A 188 34.83 -8.42 3.20
CA THR A 188 33.37 -8.39 3.01
C THR A 188 32.74 -7.27 3.83
N SER A 189 31.54 -6.84 3.46
CA SER A 189 30.79 -5.80 4.22
C SER A 189 30.51 -6.23 5.67
N GLU A 190 30.32 -7.51 5.89
CA GLU A 190 30.07 -8.09 7.21
C GLU A 190 31.29 -8.02 8.11
N GLU A 191 32.47 -8.41 7.57
CA GLU A 191 33.74 -8.30 8.30
C GLU A 191 34.09 -6.86 8.68
N VAL A 192 33.83 -5.91 7.77
CA VAL A 192 34.04 -4.49 8.01
C VAL A 192 33.13 -4.00 9.13
N SER A 193 31.84 -4.37 9.12
CA SER A 193 30.87 -4.00 10.15
C SER A 193 31.24 -4.55 11.52
N GLU A 194 31.63 -5.82 11.60
CA GLU A 194 32.02 -6.49 12.85
C GLU A 194 33.25 -5.84 13.49
N ILE A 195 34.26 -5.49 12.68
CA ILE A 195 35.46 -4.84 13.17
C ILE A 195 35.19 -3.41 13.65
N ILE A 196 34.32 -2.66 12.93
CA ILE A 196 33.92 -1.32 13.35
C ILE A 196 33.14 -1.38 14.67
N GLU A 197 32.23 -2.34 14.84
CA GLU A 197 31.49 -2.52 16.08
C GLU A 197 32.39 -2.83 17.26
N LYS A 198 33.34 -3.76 17.11
CA LYS A 198 34.35 -4.06 18.14
C LYS A 198 35.23 -2.86 18.46
N ALA A 199 35.61 -2.08 17.46
CA ALA A 199 36.42 -0.89 17.67
C ALA A 199 35.67 0.19 18.47
N LEU A 200 34.39 0.37 18.21
CA LEU A 200 33.51 1.26 18.96
C LEU A 200 33.32 0.77 20.42
N GLU A 201 33.08 -0.52 20.61
CA GLU A 201 32.98 -1.11 21.94
C GLU A 201 34.26 -0.88 22.74
N MET A 202 35.45 -1.16 22.18
CA MET A 202 36.73 -0.91 22.83
C MET A 202 36.97 0.57 23.13
N TYR A 203 36.54 1.46 22.22
CA TYR A 203 36.69 2.90 22.44
C TYR A 203 35.85 3.38 23.63
N PHE A 204 34.60 2.93 23.72
CA PHE A 204 33.69 3.34 24.80
C PHE A 204 33.97 2.60 26.13
N MET A 205 34.54 1.39 26.12
CA MET A 205 35.00 0.71 27.34
C MET A 205 36.19 1.37 27.98
N ASN A 206 37.02 2.05 27.20
CA ASN A 206 38.21 2.75 27.71
C ASN A 206 37.95 4.21 28.16
N GLN A 207 36.73 4.69 28.01
CA GLN A 207 36.31 5.97 28.57
C GLN A 207 35.61 5.71 29.91
N ASP A 208 36.24 6.15 30.99
CA ASP A 208 35.68 6.09 32.35
C ASP A 208 34.28 6.69 32.40
N ASP A 209 33.41 6.12 33.21
CA ASP A 209 31.95 6.17 33.30
C ASP A 209 31.31 7.56 33.52
N ASP A 210 32.02 8.66 33.34
CA ASP A 210 31.60 10.02 33.75
C ASP A 210 31.44 11.02 32.57
N THR A 211 31.42 10.53 31.32
CA THR A 211 31.26 11.43 30.16
C THR A 211 29.86 11.28 29.54
N ASP A 212 29.03 12.32 29.73
CA ASP A 212 27.75 12.50 29.09
C ASP A 212 27.85 12.24 27.57
N LYS A 213 27.20 11.17 27.11
CA LYS A 213 27.20 10.70 25.71
C LYS A 213 26.77 11.77 24.69
N SER A 214 26.21 12.89 25.14
CA SER A 214 25.80 14.02 24.32
C SER A 214 26.97 14.95 23.92
N LYS A 215 28.13 14.82 24.51
CA LYS A 215 29.32 15.72 24.29
C LYS A 215 30.40 15.14 23.41
N VAL A 216 30.31 13.89 22.97
CA VAL A 216 31.38 13.19 22.22
C VAL A 216 31.59 13.75 20.78
N ILE A 217 30.73 14.65 20.31
CA ILE A 217 30.80 15.19 18.93
C ILE A 217 31.89 16.29 18.78
N ALA A 218 32.49 16.78 19.84
CA ALA A 218 33.30 18.01 19.82
C ALA A 218 34.82 17.84 19.87
N THR A 219 35.39 16.63 19.95
CA THR A 219 36.80 16.45 20.21
C THR A 219 37.55 15.48 19.29
N PHE A 220 37.26 15.50 18.00
CA PHE A 220 38.21 14.95 17.04
C PHE A 220 39.15 16.07 16.59
N PRO A 221 40.46 15.96 16.83
CA PRO A 221 41.42 16.92 16.28
C PRO A 221 41.40 16.83 14.75
N ASP A 222 41.38 18.00 14.11
CA ASP A 222 41.54 18.17 12.66
C ASP A 222 42.88 17.52 12.22
N PHE A 223 42.80 16.35 11.60
CA PHE A 223 43.97 15.61 11.09
C PHE A 223 44.43 16.08 9.70
N ASP A 224 43.91 17.19 9.20
CA ASP A 224 44.15 17.67 7.82
C ASP A 224 45.13 18.87 7.70
N LYS A 225 46.00 19.09 8.68
CA LYS A 225 47.01 20.16 8.54
C LYS A 225 48.40 19.75 9.01
N GLU A 226 48.97 18.72 8.44
CA GLU A 226 50.42 18.56 8.38
C GLU A 226 50.80 17.49 7.37
N GLN A 227 50.89 17.88 6.11
CA GLN A 227 51.86 17.43 5.12
C GLN A 227 51.59 18.20 3.81
N ALA A 228 52.14 19.40 3.76
CA ALA A 228 52.53 20.04 2.51
C ALA A 228 54.04 19.81 2.30
#